data_2450d1fa32cf7b6e983bc953ee968d5c
#
_entry.id   2450d1fa32cf7b6e983bc953ee968d5c
#
_cell.length_a   1.000
_cell.length_b   1.000
_cell.length_c   1.000
_cell.angle_alpha   90.00
_cell.angle_beta   90.00
_cell.angle_gamma   90.00
#
_symmetry.space_group_name_H-M   'P 1'
#
loop_
_entity.id
_entity.type
_entity.pdbx_description
1 polymer ?
#
loop_
_entity_poly.entity_id
_entity_poly.type
_entity_poly.pdbx_seq_one_letter_code
_entity_poly.pdbx_strand_id
1 'polypeptide(L)'
;MQIAHRSYRNADVVDITGPFTFGTRKDFSAALDKYKQAGSAHVILNFTGVTFVDSAAIGLLALTSQQFKSINRKLSLVDAQGTVKQILDLAHIDQMIPTFPTEDVAISAKAA
;
A
#
# COMPACT_ATOMS: atom_id res chain seq x y z
N MET A 1 14.36 3.81 -0.97
CA MET A 1 13.21 2.93 -0.59
C MET A 1 13.69 1.50 -0.54
N GLN A 2 13.33 0.80 0.50
CA GLN A 2 13.54 -0.64 0.59
C GLN A 2 12.18 -1.32 0.65
N ILE A 3 12.07 -2.45 -0.03
CA ILE A 3 10.81 -3.20 -0.09
C ILE A 3 11.10 -4.65 0.24
N ALA A 4 10.40 -5.17 1.24
CA ALA A 4 10.50 -6.56 1.65
C ALA A 4 9.12 -7.20 1.56
N HIS A 5 9.08 -8.47 1.23
CA HIS A 5 7.85 -9.24 1.14
C HIS A 5 7.80 -10.29 2.24
N ARG A 6 6.62 -10.47 2.80
CA ARG A 6 6.32 -11.61 3.68
C ARG A 6 4.87 -12.00 3.53
N SER A 7 4.59 -13.26 3.74
CA SER A 7 3.21 -13.76 3.77
C SER A 7 2.71 -13.72 5.22
N TYR A 8 1.46 -13.30 5.39
CA TYR A 8 0.85 -13.27 6.71
C TYR A 8 -0.64 -13.60 6.60
N ARG A 9 -1.07 -14.73 7.17
CA ARG A 9 -2.49 -15.12 7.26
C ARG A 9 -3.24 -15.02 5.92
N ASN A 10 -2.67 -15.60 4.86
CA ASN A 10 -3.23 -15.62 3.51
C ASN A 10 -3.19 -14.27 2.77
N ALA A 11 -2.48 -13.28 3.31
CA ALA A 11 -2.23 -12.02 2.62
C ALA A 11 -0.75 -11.91 2.29
N ASP A 12 -0.44 -11.14 1.26
CA ASP A 12 0.93 -10.76 0.94
C ASP A 12 1.19 -9.37 1.52
N VAL A 13 2.17 -9.27 2.41
CA VAL A 13 2.53 -8.01 3.04
C VAL A 13 3.78 -7.45 2.39
N VAL A 14 3.71 -6.20 2.01
CA VAL A 14 4.82 -5.46 1.43
C VAL A 14 5.28 -4.43 2.45
N ASP A 15 6.42 -4.69 3.08
CA ASP A 15 7.01 -3.75 4.03
C ASP A 15 7.82 -2.72 3.27
N ILE A 16 7.41 -1.47 3.36
CA ILE A 16 8.05 -0.36 2.65
C ILE A 16 8.76 0.53 3.66
N THR A 17 10.05 0.80 3.42
CA THR A 17 10.84 1.67 4.30
C THR A 17 11.52 2.77 3.50
N GLY A 18 11.69 3.93 4.13
CA GLY A 18 12.33 5.08 3.52
C GLY A 18 11.34 5.99 2.81
N PRO A 19 11.84 6.95 2.01
CA PRO A 19 10.97 7.89 1.31
C PRO A 19 10.26 7.23 0.13
N PHE A 20 8.98 7.56 -0.01
CA PHE A 20 8.17 7.15 -1.15
C PHE A 20 7.89 8.41 -1.99
N THR A 21 8.63 8.57 -3.06
CA THR A 21 8.65 9.80 -3.86
C THR A 21 8.67 9.48 -5.34
N PHE A 22 8.67 10.51 -6.16
CA PHE A 22 8.87 10.37 -7.60
C PHE A 22 10.16 9.58 -7.91
N GLY A 23 11.24 9.84 -7.17
CA GLY A 23 12.52 9.17 -7.37
C GLY A 23 12.52 7.67 -7.08
N THR A 24 11.59 7.20 -6.26
CA THR A 24 11.49 5.78 -5.87
C THR A 24 10.28 5.07 -6.48
N ARG A 25 9.52 5.75 -7.35
CA ARG A 25 8.28 5.20 -7.91
C ARG A 25 8.46 3.90 -8.70
N LYS A 26 9.61 3.75 -9.37
CA LYS A 26 9.86 2.54 -10.17
C LYS A 26 10.05 1.31 -9.29
N ASP A 27 10.67 1.47 -8.13
CA ASP A 27 10.85 0.37 -7.18
C ASP A 27 9.50 -0.12 -6.69
N PHE A 28 8.62 0.80 -6.35
CA PHE A 28 7.27 0.46 -5.90
C PHE A 28 6.48 -0.25 -7.00
N SER A 29 6.46 0.31 -8.21
CA SER A 29 5.71 -0.26 -9.33
C SER A 29 6.20 -1.65 -9.69
N ALA A 30 7.51 -1.87 -9.71
CA ALA A 30 8.09 -3.18 -10.01
C ALA A 30 7.69 -4.22 -8.95
N ALA A 31 7.69 -3.82 -7.67
CA ALA A 31 7.28 -4.72 -6.61
C ALA A 31 5.80 -5.10 -6.74
N LEU A 32 4.93 -4.12 -6.96
CA LEU A 32 3.48 -4.39 -7.06
C LEU A 32 3.12 -5.21 -8.29
N ASP A 33 3.84 -5.04 -9.40
CA ASP A 33 3.62 -5.84 -10.59
C ASP A 33 3.84 -7.33 -10.33
N LYS A 34 4.82 -7.68 -9.49
CA LYS A 34 5.07 -9.07 -9.11
C LYS A 34 3.85 -9.69 -8.43
N TYR A 35 3.20 -8.95 -7.53
CA TYR A 35 2.02 -9.46 -6.83
C TYR A 35 0.81 -9.60 -7.75
N LYS A 36 0.65 -8.68 -8.69
CA LYS A 36 -0.41 -8.80 -9.70
C LYS A 36 -0.23 -10.06 -10.54
N GLN A 37 1.00 -10.32 -10.99
CA GLN A 37 1.31 -11.50 -11.81
C GLN A 37 1.18 -12.79 -11.01
N ALA A 38 1.56 -12.76 -9.73
CA ALA A 38 1.47 -13.93 -8.86
C ALA A 38 0.03 -14.28 -8.47
N GLY A 39 -0.92 -13.39 -8.73
CA GLY A 39 -2.31 -13.66 -8.42
C GLY A 39 -2.70 -13.44 -6.96
N SER A 40 -1.97 -12.59 -6.24
CA SER A 40 -2.25 -12.29 -4.84
C SER A 40 -3.65 -11.75 -4.66
N ALA A 41 -4.47 -12.40 -3.82
CA ALA A 41 -5.84 -11.98 -3.58
C ALA A 41 -5.92 -10.73 -2.70
N HIS A 42 -4.98 -10.56 -1.79
CA HIS A 42 -4.93 -9.42 -0.87
C HIS A 42 -3.49 -9.00 -0.66
N VAL A 43 -3.16 -7.76 -1.02
CA VAL A 43 -1.85 -7.16 -0.80
C VAL A 43 -2.00 -6.07 0.25
N ILE A 44 -1.17 -6.13 1.28
CA ILE A 44 -1.16 -5.15 2.36
C ILE A 44 0.14 -4.35 2.27
N LEU A 45 0.01 -3.04 2.10
CA LEU A 45 1.15 -2.13 2.11
C LEU A 45 1.40 -1.68 3.55
N ASN A 46 2.50 -2.13 4.14
CA ASN A 46 2.88 -1.72 5.49
C ASN A 46 3.76 -0.49 5.42
N PHE A 47 3.24 0.62 5.92
CA PHE A 47 3.88 1.93 5.86
C PHE A 47 4.61 2.33 7.14
N THR A 48 4.76 1.41 8.10
CA THR A 48 5.43 1.73 9.37
C THR A 48 6.77 2.42 9.17
N GLY A 49 7.55 1.96 8.20
CA GLY A 49 8.88 2.49 7.92
C GLY A 49 8.95 3.58 6.86
N VAL A 50 7.83 4.00 6.30
CA VAL A 50 7.81 5.07 5.30
C VAL A 50 8.03 6.41 6.01
N THR A 51 9.03 7.17 5.54
CA THR A 51 9.46 8.40 6.19
C THR A 51 8.91 9.66 5.54
N PHE A 52 8.50 9.58 4.28
CA PHE A 52 7.99 10.73 3.54
C PHE A 52 7.21 10.25 2.31
N VAL A 53 6.18 10.99 1.93
CA VAL A 53 5.45 10.79 0.67
C VAL A 53 5.26 12.14 -0.02
N ASP A 54 5.41 12.18 -1.34
CA ASP A 54 5.16 13.37 -2.14
C ASP A 54 3.89 13.18 -3.01
N SER A 55 3.59 14.18 -3.81
CA SER A 55 2.39 14.14 -4.66
C SER A 55 2.47 13.04 -5.73
N ALA A 56 3.68 12.73 -6.21
CA ALA A 56 3.85 11.66 -7.18
C ALA A 56 3.53 10.29 -6.55
N ALA A 57 3.93 10.08 -5.29
CA ALA A 57 3.61 8.87 -4.56
C ALA A 57 2.09 8.74 -4.36
N ILE A 58 1.42 9.84 -4.02
CA ILE A 58 -0.05 9.85 -3.87
C ILE A 58 -0.73 9.46 -5.18
N GLY A 59 -0.29 10.03 -6.29
CA GLY A 59 -0.82 9.68 -7.61
C GLY A 59 -0.62 8.21 -7.95
N LEU A 60 0.55 7.67 -7.62
CA LEU A 60 0.85 6.25 -7.86
C LEU A 60 -0.01 5.33 -6.99
N LEU A 61 -0.26 5.70 -5.74
CA LEU A 61 -1.17 4.93 -4.88
C LEU A 61 -2.58 4.90 -5.46
N ALA A 62 -3.07 6.03 -5.96
CA ALA A 62 -4.38 6.10 -6.60
C ALA A 62 -4.45 5.19 -7.84
N LEU A 63 -3.43 5.24 -8.68
CA LEU A 63 -3.35 4.38 -9.86
C LEU A 63 -3.32 2.90 -9.49
N THR A 64 -2.51 2.55 -8.49
CA THR A 64 -2.41 1.18 -8.01
C THR A 64 -3.74 0.67 -7.47
N SER A 65 -4.47 1.51 -6.75
CA SER A 65 -5.82 1.19 -6.27
C SER A 65 -6.75 0.83 -7.42
N GLN A 66 -6.76 1.65 -8.48
CA GLN A 66 -7.59 1.39 -9.65
C GLN A 66 -7.21 0.08 -10.35
N GLN A 67 -5.92 -0.19 -10.48
CA GLN A 67 -5.43 -1.41 -11.10
C GLN A 67 -5.87 -2.65 -10.31
N PHE A 68 -5.77 -2.62 -8.98
CA PHE A 68 -6.19 -3.73 -8.14
C PHE A 68 -7.70 -3.96 -8.22
N LYS A 69 -8.49 -2.89 -8.24
CA LYS A 69 -9.94 -3.00 -8.39
C LYS A 69 -10.32 -3.63 -9.74
N SER A 70 -9.61 -3.26 -10.81
CA SER A 70 -9.92 -3.77 -12.14
C SER A 70 -9.68 -5.27 -12.29
N ILE A 71 -8.83 -5.86 -11.44
CA ILE A 71 -8.57 -7.29 -11.42
C ILE A 71 -9.18 -8.00 -10.21
N ASN A 72 -10.09 -7.33 -9.51
CA ASN A 72 -10.82 -7.87 -8.36
C ASN A 72 -9.91 -8.35 -7.24
N ARG A 73 -8.85 -7.59 -6.94
CA ARG A 73 -7.91 -7.89 -5.86
C ARG A 73 -8.00 -6.82 -4.79
N LYS A 74 -7.77 -7.22 -3.54
CA LYS A 74 -7.79 -6.30 -2.41
C LYS A 74 -6.43 -5.66 -2.25
N LEU A 75 -6.44 -4.36 -1.95
CA LEU A 75 -5.26 -3.61 -1.57
C LEU A 75 -5.60 -2.85 -0.29
N SER A 76 -4.75 -3.00 0.72
CA SER A 76 -4.92 -2.32 2.01
C SER A 76 -3.62 -1.63 2.38
N LEU A 77 -3.72 -0.61 3.23
CA LEU A 77 -2.57 0.13 3.73
C LEU A 77 -2.64 0.13 5.25
N VAL A 78 -1.53 -0.16 5.92
CA VAL A 78 -1.52 -0.23 7.38
C VAL A 78 -0.39 0.60 7.97
N ASP A 79 -0.67 1.12 9.15
CA ASP A 79 0.30 1.69 10.07
C ASP A 79 1.11 2.87 9.50
N ALA A 80 0.47 3.70 8.69
CA ALA A 80 1.04 5.00 8.33
C ALA A 80 1.12 5.87 9.58
N GLN A 81 2.25 6.57 9.75
CA GLN A 81 2.52 7.28 11.00
C GLN A 81 2.87 8.74 10.77
N GLY A 82 2.64 9.57 11.79
CA GLY A 82 3.09 10.95 11.84
C GLY A 82 2.68 11.77 10.63
N THR A 83 3.64 12.47 10.06
CA THR A 83 3.42 13.34 8.89
C THR A 83 2.93 12.55 7.68
N VAL A 84 3.41 11.33 7.49
CA VAL A 84 2.96 10.48 6.39
C VAL A 84 1.45 10.21 6.50
N LYS A 85 0.98 9.86 7.69
CA LYS A 85 -0.45 9.65 7.92
C LYS A 85 -1.25 10.91 7.64
N GLN A 86 -0.76 12.07 8.08
CA GLN A 86 -1.43 13.34 7.84
C GLN A 86 -1.56 13.65 6.34
N ILE A 87 -0.51 13.42 5.57
CA ILE A 87 -0.51 13.65 4.13
C ILE A 87 -1.50 12.72 3.43
N LEU A 88 -1.52 11.44 3.82
CA LEU A 88 -2.45 10.47 3.25
C LEU A 88 -3.90 10.83 3.59
N ASP A 89 -4.17 11.27 4.81
CA ASP A 89 -5.50 11.69 5.24
C ASP A 89 -5.97 12.92 4.45
N LEU A 90 -5.10 13.91 4.27
CA LEU A 90 -5.42 15.10 3.49
C LEU A 90 -5.70 14.79 2.01
N ALA A 91 -5.03 13.78 1.47
CA ALA A 91 -5.25 13.32 0.10
C ALA A 91 -6.44 12.37 -0.03
N HIS A 92 -7.12 12.05 1.07
CA HIS A 92 -8.26 11.12 1.09
C HIS A 92 -7.91 9.74 0.52
N ILE A 93 -6.70 9.26 0.80
CA ILE A 93 -6.25 7.94 0.33
C ILE A 93 -7.13 6.82 0.87
N ASP A 94 -7.66 6.97 2.07
CA ASP A 94 -8.57 6.00 2.69
C ASP A 94 -9.84 5.76 1.88
N GLN A 95 -10.24 6.69 1.02
CA GLN A 95 -11.37 6.50 0.10
C GLN A 95 -11.01 5.64 -1.11
N MET A 96 -9.73 5.52 -1.43
CA MET A 96 -9.23 4.73 -2.55
C MET A 96 -8.64 3.41 -2.09
N ILE A 97 -7.89 3.42 -1.00
CA ILE A 97 -7.24 2.25 -0.42
C ILE A 97 -7.66 2.19 1.05
N PRO A 98 -8.39 1.15 1.48
CA PRO A 98 -8.75 1.03 2.89
C PRO A 98 -7.50 1.05 3.78
N THR A 99 -7.52 1.86 4.82
CA THR A 99 -6.40 2.02 5.74
C THR A 99 -6.77 1.51 7.12
N PHE A 100 -5.83 0.82 7.76
CA PHE A 100 -6.06 0.17 9.03
C PHE A 100 -4.84 0.38 9.95
N PRO A 101 -5.03 0.25 11.28
CA PRO A 101 -3.89 0.41 12.19
C PRO A 101 -2.93 -0.77 12.18
N THR A 102 -3.42 -1.97 11.88
CA THR A 102 -2.60 -3.19 11.89
C THR A 102 -2.95 -4.12 10.74
N GLU A 103 -2.06 -5.08 10.48
CA GLU A 103 -2.29 -6.10 9.46
C GLU A 103 -3.46 -7.01 9.84
N ASP A 104 -3.59 -7.36 11.11
CA ASP A 104 -4.68 -8.20 11.58
C ASP A 104 -6.04 -7.53 11.33
N VAL A 105 -6.15 -6.24 11.61
CA VAL A 105 -7.38 -5.50 11.35
C VAL A 105 -7.68 -5.46 9.85
N ALA A 106 -6.65 -5.26 9.01
CA ALA A 106 -6.82 -5.25 7.56
C ALA A 106 -7.33 -6.60 7.03
N ILE A 107 -6.80 -7.69 7.56
CA ILE A 107 -7.21 -9.04 7.14
C ILE A 107 -8.63 -9.36 7.61
N SER A 108 -8.98 -8.94 8.83
CA SER A 108 -10.29 -9.20 9.43
C SER A 108 -11.38 -8.31 8.85
N ALA A 109 -11.02 -7.19 8.24
CA ALA A 109 -12.01 -6.28 7.67
C ALA A 109 -12.74 -6.95 6.51
N LYS A 110 -14.05 -6.90 6.56
CA LYS A 110 -14.85 -7.37 5.43
C LYS A 110 -14.72 -6.37 4.29
N ALA A 111 -14.60 -6.89 3.07
CA ALA A 111 -14.61 -6.04 1.91
C ALA A 111 -15.95 -5.31 1.85
N ALA A 112 -15.87 -3.99 1.81
CA ALA A 112 -17.04 -3.17 1.60
C ALA A 112 -17.43 -3.21 0.12
#